data_811651346259e3d461b437841da17322
#
_entry.id   811651346259e3d461b437841da17322
#
_cell.length_a   1.000
_cell.length_b   1.000
_cell.length_c   1.000
_cell.angle_alpha   90.00
_cell.angle_beta   90.00
_cell.angle_gamma   90.00
#
_symmetry.space_group_name_H-M   'P 1'
#
loop_
_entity.id
_entity.type
_entity.pdbx_description
1 polymer ?
#
loop_
_entity_poly.entity_id
_entity_poly.type
_entity_poly.pdbx_seq_one_letter_code
_entity_poly.pdbx_strand_id
1 'polypeptide(L)'
;MIVYLAGENAEAWKKRGFFDFNRLASFHYIKDETKMIKNFNRFILDSGAFSFITSLKNKKINWQEYVINYGNYVKHHDIKHFFELDIDPIVGLKEVERLRGLLEKTSERKCIPVWHKSRGLDYWRQMCKDYDYVAIGGIVTQEIKRSEYDVFYPLLKIAKENNCKVHGLGFTNLKAMVKYKFYSVDSTSWLSGNKFGAVYLFDGETMQKQNKQIGQRVKTNKTVIHNFTEWVKFSKYAEQNL
;
A
#
# COMPACT_ATOMS: atom_id res chain seq x y z
N MET A 1 6.56 -10.79 7.96
CA MET A 1 6.20 -9.60 7.15
C MET A 1 4.72 -9.61 6.81
N ILE A 2 3.97 -8.53 7.05
CA ILE A 2 2.54 -8.45 6.69
C ILE A 2 2.42 -8.01 5.22
N VAL A 3 1.68 -8.77 4.41
CA VAL A 3 1.39 -8.41 3.02
C VAL A 3 -0.08 -8.00 2.90
N TYR A 4 -0.33 -6.76 2.48
CA TYR A 4 -1.66 -6.27 2.19
C TYR A 4 -1.99 -6.43 0.70
N LEU A 5 -3.17 -6.93 0.38
CA LEU A 5 -3.65 -7.00 -1.00
C LEU A 5 -4.40 -5.72 -1.34
N ALA A 6 -3.82 -4.95 -2.26
CA ALA A 6 -4.35 -3.69 -2.76
C ALA A 6 -5.05 -3.87 -4.11
N GLY A 7 -5.83 -2.86 -4.53
CA GLY A 7 -6.56 -2.86 -5.81
C GLY A 7 -7.93 -3.50 -5.74
N GLU A 8 -8.75 -3.30 -6.78
CA GLU A 8 -10.17 -3.62 -6.80
C GLU A 8 -10.50 -4.75 -7.76
N ASN A 9 -11.15 -5.82 -7.27
CA ASN A 9 -11.85 -6.80 -8.10
C ASN A 9 -12.88 -7.55 -7.25
N ALA A 10 -14.16 -7.21 -7.44
CA ALA A 10 -15.26 -7.78 -6.66
C ALA A 10 -15.40 -9.31 -6.82
N GLU A 11 -15.01 -9.88 -7.96
CA GLU A 11 -15.08 -11.34 -8.21
C GLU A 11 -14.08 -12.11 -7.37
N ALA A 12 -12.93 -11.51 -7.07
CA ALA A 12 -11.86 -12.21 -6.35
C ALA A 12 -12.24 -12.54 -4.90
N TRP A 13 -12.97 -11.66 -4.21
CA TRP A 13 -13.28 -11.81 -2.78
C TRP A 13 -14.70 -11.34 -2.39
N LYS A 14 -15.17 -10.18 -2.85
CA LYS A 14 -16.43 -9.56 -2.40
C LYS A 14 -17.65 -10.44 -2.69
N LYS A 15 -17.83 -10.88 -3.93
CA LYS A 15 -18.94 -11.74 -4.34
C LYS A 15 -18.85 -13.15 -3.75
N ARG A 16 -17.65 -13.56 -3.33
CA ARG A 16 -17.39 -14.85 -2.71
C ARG A 16 -17.57 -14.83 -1.18
N GLY A 17 -17.75 -13.64 -0.58
CA GLY A 17 -17.78 -13.50 0.87
C GLY A 17 -16.45 -13.89 1.54
N PHE A 18 -15.32 -13.75 0.84
CA PHE A 18 -14.01 -14.16 1.35
C PHE A 18 -13.24 -12.96 1.88
N PHE A 19 -12.97 -12.93 3.18
CA PHE A 19 -12.32 -11.81 3.87
C PHE A 19 -11.07 -12.21 4.66
N ASP A 20 -10.64 -13.47 4.63
CA ASP A 20 -9.49 -13.99 5.35
C ASP A 20 -8.16 -13.56 4.69
N PHE A 21 -7.92 -12.24 4.64
CA PHE A 21 -6.68 -11.64 4.15
C PHE A 21 -6.51 -10.20 4.70
N ASN A 22 -5.31 -9.65 4.54
CA ASN A 22 -5.01 -8.27 4.89
C ASN A 22 -5.34 -7.35 3.70
N ARG A 23 -6.17 -6.33 3.92
CA ARG A 23 -6.69 -5.45 2.88
C ARG A 23 -6.07 -4.05 2.96
N LEU A 24 -5.57 -3.53 1.84
CA LEU A 24 -5.31 -2.11 1.63
C LEU A 24 -6.35 -1.59 0.63
N ALA A 25 -7.17 -0.63 1.06
CA ALA A 25 -8.19 0.01 0.22
C ALA A 25 -7.88 1.49 0.05
N SER A 26 -8.30 2.07 -1.08
CA SER A 26 -8.16 3.50 -1.33
C SER A 26 -9.42 4.25 -0.91
N PHE A 27 -9.26 5.36 -0.17
CA PHE A 27 -10.37 6.23 0.22
C PHE A 27 -11.17 6.74 -0.99
N HIS A 28 -10.49 6.92 -2.13
CA HIS A 28 -11.14 7.34 -3.37
C HIS A 28 -12.22 6.35 -3.85
N TYR A 29 -12.08 5.04 -3.54
CA TYR A 29 -12.98 3.97 -3.99
C TYR A 29 -13.70 3.25 -2.85
N ILE A 30 -13.52 3.66 -1.59
CA ILE A 30 -13.90 2.89 -0.39
C ILE A 30 -15.42 2.72 -0.21
N LYS A 31 -16.27 3.53 -0.83
CA LYS A 31 -17.73 3.55 -0.59
C LYS A 31 -18.36 2.16 -0.57
N ASP A 32 -17.96 1.30 -1.50
CA ASP A 32 -18.52 -0.04 -1.63
C ASP A 32 -17.97 -1.05 -0.61
N GLU A 33 -16.88 -0.72 0.08
CA GLU A 33 -16.23 -1.60 1.06
C GLU A 33 -16.49 -1.20 2.51
N THR A 34 -17.09 -0.03 2.75
CA THR A 34 -17.26 0.55 4.09
C THR A 34 -17.84 -0.44 5.11
N LYS A 35 -18.88 -1.17 4.74
CA LYS A 35 -19.53 -2.15 5.63
C LYS A 35 -18.68 -3.40 5.91
N MET A 36 -17.63 -3.61 5.14
CA MET A 36 -16.80 -4.82 5.18
C MET A 36 -15.47 -4.60 5.88
N ILE A 37 -15.12 -3.37 6.26
CA ILE A 37 -13.82 -3.02 6.85
C ILE A 37 -13.48 -3.93 8.04
N LYS A 38 -14.44 -4.21 8.91
CA LYS A 38 -14.27 -5.03 10.12
C LYS A 38 -14.12 -6.53 9.84
N ASN A 39 -14.37 -6.99 8.63
CA ASN A 39 -14.31 -8.40 8.27
C ASN A 39 -12.89 -8.84 7.85
N PHE A 40 -12.03 -7.88 7.45
CA PHE A 40 -10.66 -8.21 7.05
C PHE A 40 -9.77 -8.51 8.27
N ASN A 41 -8.76 -9.37 8.10
CA ASN A 41 -7.80 -9.70 9.16
C ASN A 41 -7.07 -8.45 9.64
N ARG A 42 -6.58 -7.64 8.70
CA ARG A 42 -6.04 -6.30 8.93
C ARG A 42 -6.47 -5.38 7.82
N PHE A 43 -6.59 -4.10 8.13
CA PHE A 43 -7.02 -3.08 7.20
C PHE A 43 -6.13 -1.85 7.28
N ILE A 44 -5.70 -1.36 6.11
CA ILE A 44 -5.07 -0.04 5.95
C ILE A 44 -5.87 0.75 4.93
N LEU A 45 -6.10 2.03 5.21
CA LEU A 45 -6.73 2.95 4.28
C LEU A 45 -5.66 3.84 3.62
N ASP A 46 -5.54 3.72 2.31
CA ASP A 46 -4.76 4.64 1.48
C ASP A 46 -5.57 5.90 1.19
N SER A 47 -4.90 7.04 1.15
CA SER A 47 -5.53 8.33 0.88
C SER A 47 -6.13 8.45 -0.52
N GLY A 48 -5.70 7.61 -1.47
CA GLY A 48 -6.11 7.68 -2.86
C GLY A 48 -5.39 8.75 -3.68
N ALA A 49 -4.39 9.42 -3.10
CA ALA A 49 -3.66 10.53 -3.72
C ALA A 49 -3.05 10.17 -5.09
N PHE A 50 -2.51 8.95 -5.22
CA PHE A 50 -1.94 8.45 -6.48
C PHE A 50 -2.97 8.44 -7.63
N SER A 51 -4.24 8.16 -7.33
CA SER A 51 -5.31 8.19 -8.34
C SER A 51 -5.54 9.59 -8.90
N PHE A 52 -5.35 10.64 -8.08
CA PHE A 52 -5.44 12.02 -8.54
C PHE A 52 -4.26 12.43 -9.40
N ILE A 53 -3.03 12.01 -9.05
CA ILE A 53 -1.83 12.29 -9.84
C ILE A 53 -1.96 11.72 -11.25
N THR A 54 -2.55 10.53 -11.38
CA THR A 54 -2.62 9.80 -12.64
C THR A 54 -3.84 10.12 -13.50
N SER A 55 -4.99 10.47 -12.88
CA SER A 55 -6.28 10.59 -13.59
C SER A 55 -6.81 12.02 -13.77
N LEU A 56 -6.34 12.98 -12.98
CA LEU A 56 -6.97 14.31 -12.91
C LEU A 56 -6.04 15.45 -13.33
N LYS A 57 -5.42 15.35 -14.50
CA LYS A 57 -4.47 16.36 -15.03
C LYS A 57 -4.99 17.82 -15.05
N ASN A 58 -6.31 18.08 -14.89
CA ASN A 58 -6.90 19.42 -15.06
C ASN A 58 -7.96 19.83 -14.03
N LYS A 59 -8.21 19.08 -12.96
CA LYS A 59 -9.19 19.50 -11.94
C LYS A 59 -8.48 20.11 -10.74
N LYS A 60 -8.84 21.34 -10.37
CA LYS A 60 -8.45 21.94 -9.08
C LYS A 60 -9.14 21.15 -7.96
N ILE A 61 -8.35 20.47 -7.14
CA ILE A 61 -8.84 19.74 -5.96
C ILE A 61 -8.69 20.66 -4.75
N ASN A 62 -9.74 20.76 -3.97
CA ASN A 62 -9.66 21.37 -2.65
C ASN A 62 -9.08 20.34 -1.67
N TRP A 63 -7.75 20.30 -1.54
CA TRP A 63 -7.05 19.35 -0.69
C TRP A 63 -7.42 19.47 0.79
N GLN A 64 -7.72 20.65 1.25
CA GLN A 64 -8.16 20.87 2.63
C GLN A 64 -9.50 20.19 2.90
N GLU A 65 -10.48 20.39 2.04
CA GLU A 65 -11.78 19.73 2.14
C GLU A 65 -11.65 18.20 2.00
N TYR A 66 -10.80 17.74 1.06
CA TYR A 66 -10.52 16.32 0.89
C TYR A 66 -9.97 15.68 2.16
N VAL A 67 -8.99 16.33 2.80
CA VAL A 67 -8.37 15.84 4.06
C VAL A 67 -9.38 15.82 5.20
N ILE A 68 -10.23 16.83 5.32
CA ILE A 68 -11.29 16.87 6.34
C ILE A 68 -12.27 15.70 6.14
N ASN A 69 -12.71 15.46 4.90
CA ASN A 69 -13.60 14.34 4.58
C ASN A 69 -12.92 12.99 4.86
N TYR A 70 -11.64 12.86 4.51
CA TYR A 70 -10.84 11.67 4.78
C TYR A 70 -10.67 11.42 6.29
N GLY A 71 -10.29 12.43 7.06
CA GLY A 71 -10.13 12.35 8.50
C GLY A 71 -11.45 12.02 9.24
N ASN A 72 -12.56 12.65 8.83
CA ASN A 72 -13.88 12.32 9.36
C ASN A 72 -14.27 10.88 9.07
N TYR A 73 -13.96 10.39 7.86
CA TYR A 73 -14.20 8.99 7.50
C TYR A 73 -13.39 8.02 8.37
N VAL A 74 -12.10 8.30 8.56
CA VAL A 74 -11.21 7.54 9.46
C VAL A 74 -11.78 7.47 10.87
N LYS A 75 -12.17 8.62 11.43
CA LYS A 75 -12.77 8.73 12.76
C LYS A 75 -14.08 7.94 12.88
N HIS A 76 -15.00 8.17 11.95
CA HIS A 76 -16.34 7.56 11.97
C HIS A 76 -16.28 6.02 11.87
N HIS A 77 -15.35 5.48 11.10
CA HIS A 77 -15.23 4.03 10.89
C HIS A 77 -14.18 3.36 11.78
N ASP A 78 -13.62 4.08 12.76
CA ASP A 78 -12.60 3.58 13.69
C ASP A 78 -11.39 2.96 12.99
N ILE A 79 -10.91 3.58 11.89
CA ILE A 79 -9.79 3.06 11.11
C ILE A 79 -8.49 3.36 11.86
N LYS A 80 -7.73 2.31 12.19
CA LYS A 80 -6.51 2.40 13.00
C LYS A 80 -5.28 2.79 12.19
N HIS A 81 -5.20 2.33 10.94
CA HIS A 81 -4.04 2.53 10.07
C HIS A 81 -4.47 3.18 8.76
N PHE A 82 -3.90 4.34 8.47
CA PHE A 82 -4.20 5.10 7.27
C PHE A 82 -3.02 5.99 6.90
N PHE A 83 -2.77 6.16 5.59
CA PHE A 83 -1.65 6.98 5.11
C PHE A 83 -2.00 8.47 5.06
N GLU A 84 -0.97 9.31 5.17
CA GLU A 84 -1.08 10.72 4.80
C GLU A 84 -1.41 10.89 3.31
N LEU A 85 -1.68 12.11 2.88
CA LEU A 85 -1.76 12.41 1.45
C LEU A 85 -0.36 12.50 0.86
N ASP A 86 -0.02 11.51 0.03
CA ASP A 86 1.26 11.41 -0.68
C ASP A 86 1.21 12.23 -1.98
N ILE A 87 1.25 13.57 -1.85
CA ILE A 87 1.07 14.53 -2.95
C ILE A 87 2.18 15.57 -3.05
N ASP A 88 3.38 15.29 -2.53
CA ASP A 88 4.53 16.20 -2.62
C ASP A 88 4.79 16.77 -4.02
N PRO A 89 4.68 15.96 -5.11
CA PRO A 89 4.92 16.47 -6.46
C PRO A 89 3.89 17.52 -6.92
N ILE A 90 2.73 17.61 -6.24
CA ILE A 90 1.64 18.53 -6.61
C ILE A 90 1.71 19.82 -5.78
N VAL A 91 1.88 19.69 -4.47
CA VAL A 91 1.71 20.81 -3.52
C VAL A 91 2.97 21.15 -2.75
N GLY A 92 4.00 20.33 -2.84
CA GLY A 92 5.25 20.47 -2.08
C GLY A 92 5.15 19.95 -0.65
N LEU A 93 6.32 19.64 -0.05
CA LEU A 93 6.43 19.01 1.27
C LEU A 93 5.76 19.84 2.39
N LYS A 94 5.98 21.15 2.42
CA LYS A 94 5.40 22.02 3.46
C LYS A 94 3.87 21.96 3.52
N GLU A 95 3.23 21.87 2.37
CA GLU A 95 1.77 21.74 2.32
C GLU A 95 1.32 20.33 2.70
N VAL A 96 2.06 19.29 2.33
CA VAL A 96 1.78 17.91 2.80
C VAL A 96 1.85 17.83 4.31
N GLU A 97 2.84 18.45 4.95
CA GLU A 97 2.96 18.51 6.43
C GLU A 97 1.78 19.24 7.08
N ARG A 98 1.36 20.36 6.49
CA ARG A 98 0.17 21.10 6.95
C ARG A 98 -1.09 20.26 6.86
N LEU A 99 -1.28 19.57 5.72
CA LEU A 99 -2.43 18.68 5.48
C LEU A 99 -2.39 17.46 6.40
N ARG A 100 -1.20 16.90 6.67
CA ARG A 100 -1.02 15.81 7.64
C ARG A 100 -1.46 16.23 9.04
N GLY A 101 -1.02 17.39 9.51
CA GLY A 101 -1.46 17.94 10.80
C GLY A 101 -2.99 18.13 10.87
N LEU A 102 -3.61 18.59 9.77
CA LEU A 102 -5.07 18.71 9.67
C LEU A 102 -5.75 17.31 9.67
N LEU A 103 -5.20 16.34 8.96
CA LEU A 103 -5.69 14.96 8.94
C LEU A 103 -5.68 14.33 10.35
N GLU A 104 -4.55 14.45 11.05
CA GLU A 104 -4.40 13.90 12.40
C GLU A 104 -5.33 14.58 13.41
N LYS A 105 -5.48 15.91 13.30
CA LYS A 105 -6.44 16.66 14.12
C LYS A 105 -7.89 16.21 13.86
N THR A 106 -8.27 16.02 12.59
CA THR A 106 -9.65 15.65 12.21
C THR A 106 -9.96 14.20 12.56
N SER A 107 -9.01 13.30 12.35
CA SER A 107 -9.17 11.87 12.66
C SER A 107 -8.97 11.54 14.14
N GLU A 108 -8.38 12.46 14.92
CA GLU A 108 -7.95 12.27 16.31
C GLU A 108 -6.93 11.13 16.47
N ARG A 109 -6.15 10.87 15.42
CA ARG A 109 -5.17 9.78 15.35
C ARG A 109 -3.95 10.17 14.53
N LYS A 110 -2.81 9.58 14.87
CA LYS A 110 -1.61 9.63 14.05
C LYS A 110 -1.83 8.83 12.76
N CYS A 111 -1.53 9.45 11.61
CA CYS A 111 -1.48 8.75 10.34
C CYS A 111 -0.12 8.05 10.13
N ILE A 112 0.01 7.27 9.06
CA ILE A 112 1.28 6.73 8.58
C ILE A 112 1.86 7.73 7.58
N PRO A 113 2.87 8.53 7.93
CA PRO A 113 3.50 9.44 6.99
C PRO A 113 4.34 8.67 5.97
N VAL A 114 4.46 9.23 4.76
CA VAL A 114 5.16 8.59 3.64
C VAL A 114 6.47 9.30 3.35
N TRP A 115 7.58 8.63 3.48
CA TRP A 115 8.88 9.16 3.11
C TRP A 115 9.18 8.95 1.64
N HIS A 116 9.71 9.98 1.00
CA HIS A 116 10.28 9.98 -0.34
C HIS A 116 11.78 10.28 -0.29
N LYS A 117 12.53 9.76 -1.27
CA LYS A 117 13.98 10.00 -1.36
C LYS A 117 14.33 11.49 -1.37
N SER A 118 13.49 12.30 -2.01
CA SER A 118 13.61 13.77 -2.04
C SER A 118 13.54 14.45 -0.67
N ARG A 119 12.92 13.83 0.35
CA ARG A 119 12.84 14.37 1.71
C ARG A 119 14.13 14.22 2.51
N GLY A 120 15.07 13.36 2.07
CA GLY A 120 16.38 13.17 2.69
C GLY A 120 16.37 12.30 3.95
N LEU A 121 17.59 11.96 4.41
CA LEU A 121 17.78 11.03 5.51
C LEU A 121 17.48 11.64 6.89
N ASP A 122 17.72 12.93 7.07
CA ASP A 122 17.45 13.58 8.36
C ASP A 122 15.95 13.69 8.61
N TYR A 123 15.16 13.93 7.54
CA TYR A 123 13.71 13.87 7.61
C TYR A 123 13.23 12.45 8.00
N TRP A 124 13.83 11.40 7.43
CA TRP A 124 13.55 10.02 7.81
C TRP A 124 13.81 9.75 9.28
N ARG A 125 14.97 10.19 9.81
CA ARG A 125 15.31 10.05 11.21
C ARG A 125 14.29 10.70 12.13
N GLN A 126 13.82 11.91 11.76
CA GLN A 126 12.81 12.60 12.53
C GLN A 126 11.47 11.89 12.46
N MET A 127 11.04 11.44 11.27
CA MET A 127 9.79 10.65 11.14
C MET A 127 9.80 9.41 12.02
N CYS A 128 10.90 8.65 12.05
CA CYS A 128 11.02 7.45 12.89
C CYS A 128 10.99 7.73 14.39
N LYS A 129 11.32 8.95 14.83
CA LYS A 129 11.20 9.38 16.23
C LYS A 129 9.78 9.81 16.59
N ASP A 130 9.09 10.45 15.65
CA ASP A 130 7.78 11.07 15.88
C ASP A 130 6.61 10.09 15.69
N TYR A 131 6.84 8.97 14.98
CA TYR A 131 5.82 8.01 14.57
C TYR A 131 6.23 6.57 14.84
N ASP A 132 5.30 5.78 15.35
CA ASP A 132 5.50 4.32 15.56
C ASP A 132 5.39 3.52 14.25
N TYR A 133 4.87 4.14 13.20
CA TYR A 133 4.66 3.51 11.91
C TYR A 133 4.78 4.54 10.80
N VAL A 134 5.68 4.28 9.85
CA VAL A 134 5.99 5.14 8.70
C VAL A 134 5.98 4.32 7.42
N ALA A 135 5.93 4.97 6.27
CA ALA A 135 5.99 4.30 4.98
C ALA A 135 7.14 4.84 4.11
N ILE A 136 7.65 3.98 3.22
CA ILE A 136 8.58 4.36 2.15
C ILE A 136 7.80 4.35 0.84
N GLY A 137 7.66 5.53 0.21
CA GLY A 137 7.11 5.75 -1.12
C GLY A 137 8.17 5.70 -2.21
N GLY A 138 7.79 6.11 -3.44
CA GLY A 138 8.73 6.26 -4.55
C GLY A 138 9.14 4.94 -5.24
N ILE A 139 8.70 3.78 -4.76
CA ILE A 139 9.05 2.47 -5.32
C ILE A 139 8.31 2.23 -6.64
N VAL A 140 7.01 2.48 -6.67
CA VAL A 140 6.17 2.31 -7.87
C VAL A 140 6.50 3.36 -8.93
N THR A 141 6.77 4.59 -8.53
CA THR A 141 7.12 5.71 -9.42
C THR A 141 8.56 5.65 -9.92
N GLN A 142 9.37 4.67 -9.44
CA GLN A 142 10.79 4.50 -9.75
C GLN A 142 11.68 5.68 -9.30
N GLU A 143 11.26 6.48 -8.34
CA GLU A 143 12.12 7.40 -7.62
C GLU A 143 13.22 6.61 -6.90
N ILE A 144 12.89 5.40 -6.38
CA ILE A 144 13.84 4.40 -5.92
C ILE A 144 13.84 3.24 -6.92
N LYS A 145 14.89 3.17 -7.74
CA LYS A 145 15.05 2.11 -8.74
C LYS A 145 15.44 0.79 -8.05
N ARG A 146 15.18 -0.34 -8.73
CA ARG A 146 15.57 -1.67 -8.20
C ARG A 146 17.08 -1.81 -7.93
N SER A 147 17.91 -1.15 -8.71
CA SER A 147 19.37 -1.10 -8.51
C SER A 147 19.79 -0.31 -7.26
N GLU A 148 18.87 0.49 -6.70
CA GLU A 148 19.12 1.34 -5.53
C GLU A 148 18.50 0.78 -4.24
N TYR A 149 17.94 -0.43 -4.26
CA TYR A 149 17.24 -1.02 -3.10
C TYR A 149 18.12 -1.17 -1.85
N ASP A 150 19.44 -1.13 -2.00
CA ASP A 150 20.36 -1.15 -0.84
C ASP A 150 20.18 0.08 0.07
N VAL A 151 19.54 1.15 -0.40
CA VAL A 151 19.09 2.30 0.43
C VAL A 151 18.16 1.87 1.56
N PHE A 152 17.43 0.77 1.41
CA PHE A 152 16.53 0.29 2.46
C PHE A 152 17.28 -0.19 3.71
N TYR A 153 18.52 -0.67 3.60
CA TYR A 153 19.26 -1.12 4.77
C TYR A 153 19.46 -0.03 5.84
N PRO A 154 20.05 1.14 5.53
CA PRO A 154 20.18 2.20 6.52
C PRO A 154 18.82 2.73 6.99
N LEU A 155 17.82 2.81 6.11
CA LEU A 155 16.48 3.27 6.49
C LEU A 155 15.83 2.32 7.50
N LEU A 156 15.80 1.02 7.22
CA LEU A 156 15.23 0.00 8.10
C LEU A 156 16.00 -0.12 9.42
N LYS A 157 17.34 0.07 9.39
CA LYS A 157 18.17 0.11 10.60
C LYS A 157 17.75 1.26 11.51
N ILE A 158 17.66 2.48 10.98
CA ILE A 158 17.24 3.67 11.75
C ILE A 158 15.84 3.47 12.34
N ALA A 159 14.90 2.94 11.55
CA ALA A 159 13.55 2.68 12.03
C ALA A 159 13.55 1.66 13.18
N LYS A 160 14.32 0.57 13.06
CA LYS A 160 14.47 -0.44 14.12
C LYS A 160 15.05 0.14 15.41
N GLU A 161 16.05 1.01 15.33
CA GLU A 161 16.67 1.69 16.47
C GLU A 161 15.68 2.61 17.21
N ASN A 162 14.63 3.08 16.52
CA ASN A 162 13.56 3.90 17.08
C ASN A 162 12.26 3.12 17.39
N ASN A 163 12.26 1.78 17.31
CA ASN A 163 11.07 0.92 17.44
C ASN A 163 9.93 1.30 16.46
N CYS A 164 10.28 1.89 15.34
CA CYS A 164 9.33 2.35 14.33
C CYS A 164 9.10 1.25 13.26
N LYS A 165 7.84 0.96 12.98
CA LYS A 165 7.43 0.03 11.92
C LYS A 165 7.57 0.70 10.55
N VAL A 166 7.92 -0.07 9.52
CA VAL A 166 8.08 0.47 8.17
C VAL A 166 7.20 -0.30 7.18
N HIS A 167 6.39 0.44 6.43
CA HIS A 167 5.62 -0.07 5.29
C HIS A 167 6.32 0.27 3.97
N GLY A 168 6.49 -0.71 3.09
CA GLY A 168 6.97 -0.50 1.72
C GLY A 168 5.82 -0.37 0.74
N LEU A 169 5.48 0.86 0.32
CA LEU A 169 4.37 1.12 -0.61
C LEU A 169 4.64 0.51 -1.99
N GLY A 170 3.78 -0.45 -2.39
CA GLY A 170 3.90 -1.16 -3.67
C GLY A 170 5.15 -2.03 -3.78
N PHE A 171 5.78 -2.42 -2.67
CA PHE A 171 6.98 -3.25 -2.67
C PHE A 171 6.64 -4.72 -2.93
N THR A 172 6.65 -5.11 -4.20
CA THR A 172 6.20 -6.43 -4.68
C THR A 172 7.30 -7.31 -5.25
N ASN A 173 8.56 -6.91 -5.11
CA ASN A 173 9.69 -7.73 -5.55
C ASN A 173 9.92 -8.89 -4.58
N LEU A 174 9.43 -10.06 -4.93
CA LEU A 174 9.43 -11.25 -4.07
C LEU A 174 10.82 -11.62 -3.53
N LYS A 175 11.85 -11.57 -4.39
CA LYS A 175 13.24 -11.83 -3.97
C LYS A 175 13.76 -10.78 -2.98
N ALA A 176 13.39 -9.52 -3.20
CA ALA A 176 13.79 -8.43 -2.33
C ALA A 176 13.02 -8.44 -0.99
N MET A 177 11.79 -8.95 -0.94
CA MET A 177 11.02 -9.08 0.29
C MET A 177 11.72 -9.99 1.33
N VAL A 178 12.41 -11.01 0.88
CA VAL A 178 13.23 -11.87 1.76
C VAL A 178 14.45 -11.10 2.31
N LYS A 179 15.06 -10.25 1.47
CA LYS A 179 16.28 -9.50 1.80
C LYS A 179 16.01 -8.31 2.71
N TYR A 180 14.95 -7.53 2.43
CA TYR A 180 14.63 -6.30 3.16
C TYR A 180 13.44 -6.54 4.09
N LYS A 181 13.69 -6.50 5.40
CA LYS A 181 12.73 -6.87 6.45
C LYS A 181 11.80 -5.69 6.78
N PHE A 182 10.94 -5.33 5.84
CA PHE A 182 9.83 -4.43 6.13
C PHE A 182 8.87 -5.05 7.16
N TYR A 183 8.24 -4.22 7.99
CA TYR A 183 7.15 -4.68 8.83
C TYR A 183 5.95 -5.11 7.99
N SER A 184 5.63 -4.30 6.97
CA SER A 184 4.57 -4.62 6.03
C SER A 184 4.84 -4.05 4.63
N VAL A 185 4.13 -4.59 3.66
CA VAL A 185 4.13 -4.14 2.26
C VAL A 185 2.74 -4.30 1.66
N ASP A 186 2.49 -3.67 0.51
CA ASP A 186 1.27 -3.91 -0.26
C ASP A 186 1.55 -4.38 -1.69
N SER A 187 0.56 -5.00 -2.29
CA SER A 187 0.66 -5.53 -3.65
C SER A 187 -0.65 -5.45 -4.43
N THR A 188 -0.56 -4.91 -5.65
CA THR A 188 -1.60 -5.05 -6.68
C THR A 188 -1.26 -6.11 -7.72
N SER A 189 -0.16 -6.85 -7.55
CA SER A 189 0.36 -7.78 -8.55
C SER A 189 -0.59 -8.94 -8.87
N TRP A 190 -1.45 -9.34 -7.95
CA TRP A 190 -2.48 -10.34 -8.18
C TRP A 190 -3.46 -9.96 -9.32
N LEU A 191 -3.63 -8.66 -9.59
CA LEU A 191 -4.43 -8.13 -10.70
C LEU A 191 -3.73 -8.21 -12.06
N SER A 192 -2.43 -8.50 -12.10
CA SER A 192 -1.66 -8.49 -13.35
C SER A 192 -2.09 -9.55 -14.36
N GLY A 193 -2.85 -10.57 -13.93
CA GLY A 193 -3.50 -11.53 -14.80
C GLY A 193 -4.46 -10.89 -15.81
N ASN A 194 -5.20 -9.86 -15.37
CA ASN A 194 -6.13 -9.12 -16.24
C ASN A 194 -5.41 -8.24 -17.27
N LYS A 195 -4.33 -7.59 -16.85
CA LYS A 195 -3.62 -6.61 -17.70
C LYS A 195 -2.61 -7.27 -18.64
N PHE A 196 -1.92 -8.29 -18.17
CA PHE A 196 -0.73 -8.85 -18.84
C PHE A 196 -0.80 -10.38 -19.02
N GLY A 197 -1.88 -11.04 -18.58
CA GLY A 197 -2.03 -12.49 -18.65
C GLY A 197 -1.02 -13.25 -17.77
N ALA A 198 -0.49 -12.61 -16.72
CA ALA A 198 0.42 -13.26 -15.78
C ALA A 198 -0.35 -14.18 -14.83
N VAL A 199 0.16 -15.38 -14.62
CA VAL A 199 -0.35 -16.36 -13.66
C VAL A 199 0.67 -16.51 -12.54
N TYR A 200 0.22 -16.43 -11.30
CA TYR A 200 1.05 -16.67 -10.12
C TYR A 200 0.78 -18.06 -9.55
N LEU A 201 1.82 -18.71 -9.06
CA LEU A 201 1.76 -19.99 -8.34
C LEU A 201 2.63 -19.88 -7.10
N PHE A 202 2.06 -20.11 -5.94
CA PHE A 202 2.79 -20.21 -4.68
C PHE A 202 3.15 -21.69 -4.43
N ASP A 203 4.44 -22.01 -4.35
CA ASP A 203 4.96 -23.37 -4.20
C ASP A 203 5.16 -23.81 -2.73
N GLY A 204 4.78 -22.97 -1.77
CA GLY A 204 4.96 -23.20 -0.34
C GLY A 204 6.06 -22.33 0.28
N GLU A 205 6.98 -21.79 -0.51
CA GLU A 205 8.08 -20.93 -0.06
C GLU A 205 8.19 -19.66 -0.91
N THR A 206 8.05 -19.78 -2.22
CA THR A 206 8.20 -18.67 -3.16
C THR A 206 7.00 -18.50 -4.06
N MET A 207 6.86 -17.32 -4.63
CA MET A 207 5.84 -17.01 -5.62
C MET A 207 6.46 -17.04 -7.02
N GLN A 208 6.05 -17.97 -7.84
CA GLN A 208 6.46 -18.05 -9.23
C GLN A 208 5.50 -17.26 -10.11
N LYS A 209 6.03 -16.57 -11.11
CA LYS A 209 5.27 -15.82 -12.10
C LYS A 209 5.48 -16.43 -13.48
N GLN A 210 4.40 -16.88 -14.10
CA GLN A 210 4.38 -17.36 -15.48
C GLN A 210 3.64 -16.34 -16.35
N ASN A 211 4.21 -15.98 -17.48
CA ASN A 211 3.54 -15.13 -18.47
C ASN A 211 2.85 -16.03 -19.50
N LYS A 212 1.68 -15.60 -19.98
CA LYS A 212 1.01 -16.28 -21.09
C LYS A 212 1.90 -16.27 -22.33
N GLN A 213 1.78 -17.28 -23.18
CA GLN A 213 2.41 -17.31 -24.49
C GLN A 213 1.79 -16.22 -25.41
N ILE A 214 2.59 -15.71 -26.33
CA ILE A 214 2.13 -14.75 -27.34
C ILE A 214 0.97 -15.37 -28.14
N GLY A 215 -0.15 -14.63 -28.30
CA GLY A 215 -1.35 -15.13 -28.99
C GLY A 215 -2.35 -15.91 -28.12
N GLN A 216 -1.99 -16.33 -26.92
CA GLN A 216 -2.92 -17.01 -26.00
C GLN A 216 -3.92 -16.04 -25.36
N ARG A 217 -5.21 -16.35 -25.40
CA ARG A 217 -6.25 -15.68 -24.62
C ARG A 217 -6.40 -16.35 -23.26
N VAL A 218 -6.32 -15.59 -22.19
CA VAL A 218 -6.54 -16.04 -20.82
C VAL A 218 -7.95 -15.64 -20.40
N LYS A 219 -8.70 -16.53 -19.73
CA LYS A 219 -10.00 -16.20 -19.11
C LYS A 219 -9.74 -15.32 -17.89
N THR A 220 -9.83 -14.01 -18.06
CA THR A 220 -9.41 -12.98 -17.11
C THR A 220 -9.97 -13.18 -15.70
N ASN A 221 -11.27 -13.47 -15.56
CA ASN A 221 -11.88 -13.64 -14.24
C ASN A 221 -11.35 -14.85 -13.49
N LYS A 222 -11.15 -15.99 -14.17
CA LYS A 222 -10.57 -17.19 -13.54
C LYS A 222 -9.13 -16.96 -13.10
N THR A 223 -8.34 -16.27 -13.92
CA THR A 223 -6.94 -15.95 -13.62
C THR A 223 -6.81 -14.99 -12.44
N VAL A 224 -7.71 -13.99 -12.33
CA VAL A 224 -7.71 -13.07 -11.18
C VAL A 224 -8.04 -13.80 -9.88
N ILE A 225 -9.07 -14.64 -9.88
CA ILE A 225 -9.45 -15.43 -8.69
C ILE A 225 -8.29 -16.36 -8.29
N HIS A 226 -7.67 -17.03 -9.27
CA HIS A 226 -6.51 -17.89 -9.02
C HIS A 226 -5.36 -17.08 -8.42
N ASN A 227 -4.94 -16.00 -9.08
CA ASN A 227 -3.84 -15.19 -8.61
C ASN A 227 -4.11 -14.61 -7.21
N PHE A 228 -5.33 -14.15 -6.95
CA PHE A 228 -5.72 -13.68 -5.63
C PHE A 228 -5.55 -14.79 -4.59
N THR A 229 -6.01 -16.01 -4.86
CA THR A 229 -5.87 -17.14 -3.95
C THR A 229 -4.40 -17.47 -3.67
N GLU A 230 -3.55 -17.48 -4.69
CA GLU A 230 -2.11 -17.73 -4.53
C GLU A 230 -1.43 -16.62 -3.71
N TRP A 231 -1.81 -15.34 -3.93
CA TRP A 231 -1.31 -14.22 -3.15
C TRP A 231 -1.79 -14.24 -1.70
N VAL A 232 -2.99 -14.74 -1.41
CA VAL A 232 -3.46 -14.97 -0.03
C VAL A 232 -2.62 -16.04 0.65
N LYS A 233 -2.31 -17.17 -0.01
CA LYS A 233 -1.42 -18.20 0.53
C LYS A 233 -0.04 -17.61 0.84
N PHE A 234 0.55 -16.89 -0.11
CA PHE A 234 1.83 -16.23 0.08
C PHE A 234 1.80 -15.20 1.23
N SER A 235 0.73 -14.42 1.37
CA SER A 235 0.62 -13.43 2.45
C SER A 235 0.64 -14.09 3.84
N LYS A 236 -0.01 -15.26 3.99
CA LYS A 236 0.02 -16.04 5.23
C LYS A 236 1.41 -16.61 5.52
N TYR A 237 2.07 -17.15 4.50
CA TYR A 237 3.45 -17.60 4.62
C TYR A 237 4.41 -16.47 5.01
N ALA A 238 4.31 -15.33 4.34
CA ALA A 238 5.15 -14.16 4.61
C ALA A 238 5.00 -13.65 6.03
N GLU A 239 3.80 -13.70 6.59
CA GLU A 239 3.54 -13.28 7.97
C GLU A 239 4.21 -14.19 9.00
N GLN A 240 4.35 -15.47 8.69
CA GLN A 240 4.96 -16.47 9.59
C GLN A 240 6.48 -16.58 9.43
N ASN A 241 7.01 -16.32 8.22
CA ASN A 241 8.38 -16.68 7.86
C ASN A 241 9.27 -15.51 7.42
N LEU A 242 8.72 -14.37 7.03
CA LEU A 242 9.47 -13.18 6.58
C LEU A 242 9.31 -12.00 7.53
#